data_bf3ce241f287026247ea5f2bbf4b894e
#
_entry.id   bf3ce241f287026247ea5f2bbf4b894e
#
_cell.length_a   1.000
_cell.length_b   1.000
_cell.length_c   1.000
_cell.angle_alpha   90.00
_cell.angle_beta   90.00
_cell.angle_gamma   90.00
#
_symmetry.space_group_name_H-M   'P 1'
#
loop_
_entity.id
_entity.type
_entity.pdbx_description
1 polymer ?
#
loop_
_entity_poly.entity_id
_entity_poly.type
_entity_poly.pdbx_seq_one_letter_code
_entity_poly.pdbx_strand_id
1 'polypeptide(L)'
;MAEVRLRQADDADTDRLVAVWRSAVEATHHFLTPADIDGFADRLARDYFPAVELVVAEADGVVVGFSGTAENRLEMLFVDPAAHGRGIGTVLLDHAVAHGGVDELDVNEQNPDAVDFYRRRGFEQVGRSPVDSDGRPFPLLHFRRAGVP
;
A
#
# COMPACT_ATOMS: atom_id res chain seq x y z
N MET A 1 0.34 24.67 -4.65
CA MET A 1 0.37 23.20 -4.53
C MET A 1 -0.94 22.71 -3.97
N ALA A 2 -1.43 21.60 -4.49
CA ALA A 2 -2.64 21.00 -3.97
C ALA A 2 -2.42 20.49 -2.56
N GLU A 3 -3.34 20.79 -1.68
CA GLU A 3 -3.34 20.25 -0.32
C GLU A 3 -3.85 18.82 -0.36
N VAL A 4 -3.17 17.93 0.37
CA VAL A 4 -3.58 16.53 0.50
C VAL A 4 -4.49 16.40 1.72
N ARG A 5 -5.69 15.84 1.52
CA ARG A 5 -6.64 15.57 2.59
C ARG A 5 -6.81 14.07 2.78
N LEU A 6 -6.77 13.63 4.03
CA LEU A 6 -7.03 12.23 4.37
C LEU A 6 -8.46 12.09 4.90
N ARG A 7 -9.13 11.02 4.49
CA ARG A 7 -10.45 10.65 5.04
C ARG A 7 -10.63 9.15 4.94
N GLN A 8 -11.62 8.60 5.64
CA GLN A 8 -11.98 7.20 5.45
C GLN A 8 -12.60 7.01 4.07
N ALA A 9 -12.34 5.84 3.47
CA ALA A 9 -12.98 5.45 2.22
C ALA A 9 -14.47 5.11 2.47
N ASP A 10 -15.28 5.31 1.44
CA ASP A 10 -16.65 4.83 1.42
C ASP A 10 -16.87 3.94 0.17
N ASP A 11 -18.07 3.35 0.06
CA ASP A 11 -18.34 2.40 -1.04
C ASP A 11 -18.24 3.05 -2.42
N ALA A 12 -18.44 4.35 -2.53
CA ALA A 12 -18.33 5.07 -3.80
C ALA A 12 -16.87 5.19 -4.26
N ASP A 13 -15.89 4.99 -3.39
CA ASP A 13 -14.48 5.07 -3.73
C ASP A 13 -13.93 3.79 -4.37
N THR A 14 -14.62 2.66 -4.25
CA THR A 14 -14.08 1.35 -4.59
C THR A 14 -13.47 1.28 -5.99
N ASP A 15 -14.20 1.74 -7.00
CA ASP A 15 -13.70 1.69 -8.39
C ASP A 15 -12.46 2.55 -8.58
N ARG A 16 -12.42 3.72 -7.95
CA ARG A 16 -11.23 4.59 -8.02
C ARG A 16 -10.03 3.98 -7.30
N LEU A 17 -10.25 3.31 -6.16
CA LEU A 17 -9.18 2.64 -5.44
C LEU A 17 -8.58 1.50 -6.26
N VAL A 18 -9.41 0.71 -6.94
CA VAL A 18 -8.92 -0.34 -7.86
C VAL A 18 -8.11 0.28 -8.99
N ALA A 19 -8.54 1.41 -9.55
CA ALA A 19 -7.83 2.10 -10.62
C ALA A 19 -6.46 2.62 -10.13
N VAL A 20 -6.39 3.21 -8.95
CA VAL A 20 -5.14 3.67 -8.33
C VAL A 20 -4.20 2.48 -8.10
N TRP A 21 -4.72 1.39 -7.54
CA TRP A 21 -3.95 0.17 -7.32
C TRP A 21 -3.37 -0.37 -8.63
N ARG A 22 -4.19 -0.50 -9.66
CA ARG A 22 -3.76 -1.01 -10.97
C ARG A 22 -2.66 -0.14 -11.57
N SER A 23 -2.83 1.16 -11.58
CA SER A 23 -1.84 2.09 -12.11
C SER A 23 -0.51 2.00 -11.35
N ALA A 24 -0.57 1.91 -10.04
CA ALA A 24 0.63 1.80 -9.20
C ALA A 24 1.35 0.47 -9.43
N VAL A 25 0.60 -0.63 -9.51
CA VAL A 25 1.17 -1.97 -9.71
C VAL A 25 1.78 -2.09 -11.11
N GLU A 26 1.10 -1.60 -12.15
CA GLU A 26 1.64 -1.60 -13.51
C GLU A 26 2.96 -0.81 -13.62
N ALA A 27 3.09 0.25 -12.82
CA ALA A 27 4.29 1.09 -12.84
C ALA A 27 5.47 0.48 -12.06
N THR A 28 5.22 -0.39 -11.07
CA THR A 28 6.24 -0.81 -10.10
C THR A 28 6.44 -2.33 -10.01
N HIS A 29 5.42 -3.12 -10.31
CA HIS A 29 5.47 -4.57 -10.16
C HIS A 29 5.63 -5.25 -11.53
N HIS A 30 6.77 -5.01 -12.18
CA HIS A 30 7.04 -5.53 -13.54
C HIS A 30 7.17 -7.07 -13.60
N PHE A 31 7.25 -7.71 -12.45
CA PHE A 31 7.28 -9.17 -12.35
C PHE A 31 5.89 -9.82 -12.47
N LEU A 32 4.80 -9.02 -12.43
CA LEU A 32 3.44 -9.52 -12.59
C LEU A 32 3.01 -9.48 -14.06
N THR A 33 2.36 -10.55 -14.50
CA THR A 33 1.75 -10.59 -15.84
C THR A 33 0.41 -9.83 -15.83
N PRO A 34 -0.13 -9.42 -17.02
CA PRO A 34 -1.48 -8.85 -17.08
C PRO A 34 -2.54 -9.76 -16.46
N ALA A 35 -2.43 -11.07 -16.63
CA ALA A 35 -3.35 -12.03 -16.01
C ALA A 35 -3.25 -12.02 -14.48
N ASP A 36 -2.04 -11.91 -13.93
CA ASP A 36 -1.84 -11.78 -12.49
C ASP A 36 -2.54 -10.52 -11.96
N ILE A 37 -2.35 -9.39 -12.64
CA ILE A 37 -2.94 -8.11 -12.25
C ILE A 37 -4.47 -8.20 -12.29
N ASP A 38 -5.05 -8.76 -13.34
CA ASP A 38 -6.50 -8.92 -13.44
C ASP A 38 -7.05 -9.80 -12.32
N GLY A 39 -6.37 -10.88 -11.99
CA GLY A 39 -6.77 -11.78 -10.91
C GLY A 39 -6.74 -11.09 -9.54
N PHE A 40 -5.71 -10.30 -9.26
CA PHE A 40 -5.64 -9.52 -8.03
C PHE A 40 -6.69 -8.42 -7.98
N ALA A 41 -6.93 -7.72 -9.09
CA ALA A 41 -7.93 -6.66 -9.17
C ALA A 41 -9.33 -7.18 -8.81
N ASP A 42 -9.70 -8.35 -9.32
CA ASP A 42 -11.00 -8.98 -9.03
C ASP A 42 -11.15 -9.28 -7.53
N ARG A 43 -10.06 -9.60 -6.84
CA ARG A 43 -10.08 -9.97 -5.42
C ARG A 43 -10.03 -8.77 -4.48
N LEU A 44 -9.54 -7.61 -4.93
CA LEU A 44 -9.39 -6.44 -4.07
C LEU A 44 -10.71 -6.02 -3.44
N ALA A 45 -11.71 -5.72 -4.25
CA ALA A 45 -13.01 -5.23 -3.75
C ALA A 45 -13.76 -6.31 -3.00
N ARG A 46 -13.65 -7.57 -3.44
CA ARG A 46 -14.40 -8.69 -2.87
C ARG A 46 -13.80 -9.18 -1.55
N ASP A 47 -12.46 -9.36 -1.50
CA ASP A 47 -11.79 -10.08 -0.43
C ASP A 47 -10.87 -9.21 0.43
N TYR A 48 -10.15 -8.27 -0.16
CA TYR A 48 -9.10 -7.53 0.54
C TYR A 48 -9.59 -6.22 1.16
N PHE A 49 -10.33 -5.42 0.43
CA PHE A 49 -10.84 -4.14 0.96
C PHE A 49 -11.74 -4.33 2.19
N PRO A 50 -12.66 -5.31 2.21
CA PRO A 50 -13.48 -5.51 3.41
C PRO A 50 -12.71 -5.95 4.66
N ALA A 51 -11.48 -6.46 4.49
CA ALA A 51 -10.67 -6.96 5.60
C ALA A 51 -9.82 -5.88 6.29
N VAL A 52 -9.80 -4.66 5.76
CA VAL A 52 -8.92 -3.59 6.24
C VAL A 52 -9.69 -2.29 6.45
N GLU A 53 -9.10 -1.39 7.25
CA GLU A 53 -9.53 0.00 7.31
C GLU A 53 -8.85 0.77 6.19
N LEU A 54 -9.65 1.37 5.31
CA LEU A 54 -9.15 2.13 4.16
C LEU A 54 -9.19 3.62 4.45
N VAL A 55 -8.03 4.25 4.29
CA VAL A 55 -7.88 5.71 4.35
C VAL A 55 -7.44 6.19 2.97
N VAL A 56 -8.14 7.18 2.43
CA VAL A 56 -7.84 7.74 1.12
C VAL A 56 -7.18 9.10 1.25
N ALA A 57 -6.29 9.41 0.31
CA ALA A 57 -5.66 10.72 0.16
C ALA A 57 -6.25 11.39 -1.07
N GLU A 58 -6.83 12.57 -0.88
CA GLU A 58 -7.37 13.40 -1.96
C GLU A 58 -6.47 14.59 -2.23
N ALA A 59 -6.26 14.89 -3.51
CA ALA A 59 -5.65 16.12 -3.97
C ALA A 59 -6.57 16.72 -5.02
N ASP A 60 -6.97 17.97 -4.84
CA ASP A 60 -7.92 18.68 -5.72
C ASP A 60 -9.25 17.91 -5.92
N GLY A 61 -9.73 17.28 -4.88
CA GLY A 61 -11.00 16.53 -4.91
C GLY A 61 -10.91 15.16 -5.59
N VAL A 62 -9.71 14.71 -5.95
CA VAL A 62 -9.48 13.42 -6.60
C VAL A 62 -8.68 12.51 -5.67
N VAL A 63 -9.13 11.27 -5.51
CA VAL A 63 -8.37 10.27 -4.75
C VAL A 63 -7.12 9.88 -5.56
N VAL A 64 -5.95 10.10 -4.95
CA VAL A 64 -4.64 9.86 -5.58
C VAL A 64 -3.81 8.81 -4.86
N GLY A 65 -4.29 8.30 -3.74
CA GLY A 65 -3.61 7.25 -2.99
C GLY A 65 -4.48 6.73 -1.88
N PHE A 66 -4.08 5.60 -1.30
CA PHE A 66 -4.80 5.03 -0.16
C PHE A 66 -3.91 4.10 0.65
N SER A 67 -4.30 3.89 1.91
CA SER A 67 -3.73 2.86 2.77
C SER A 67 -4.83 1.92 3.25
N GLY A 68 -4.45 0.68 3.51
CA GLY A 68 -5.30 -0.30 4.17
C GLY A 68 -4.55 -0.89 5.36
N THR A 69 -5.17 -0.86 6.52
CA THR A 69 -4.57 -1.35 7.76
C THR A 69 -5.47 -2.39 8.42
N ALA A 70 -4.86 -3.36 9.08
CA ALA A 70 -5.54 -4.34 9.90
C ALA A 70 -4.71 -4.53 11.17
N GLU A 71 -5.28 -4.21 12.33
CA GLU A 71 -4.57 -4.21 13.60
C GLU A 71 -3.32 -3.32 13.52
N ASN A 72 -2.14 -3.83 13.84
CA ASN A 72 -0.87 -3.10 13.79
C ASN A 72 -0.15 -3.23 12.45
N ARG A 73 -0.82 -3.76 11.41
CA ARG A 73 -0.19 -4.02 10.12
C ARG A 73 -0.67 -3.08 9.04
N LEU A 74 0.27 -2.59 8.25
CA LEU A 74 -0.03 -1.96 6.98
C LEU A 74 -0.16 -3.06 5.93
N GLU A 75 -1.38 -3.27 5.44
CA GLU A 75 -1.67 -4.28 4.43
C GLU A 75 -1.56 -3.74 3.01
N MET A 76 -1.89 -2.45 2.83
CA MET A 76 -1.86 -1.81 1.51
C MET A 76 -1.40 -0.37 1.64
N LEU A 77 -0.58 0.07 0.68
CA LEU A 77 -0.21 1.48 0.52
C LEU A 77 0.11 1.71 -0.96
N PHE A 78 -0.76 2.42 -1.64
CA PHE A 78 -0.61 2.68 -3.07
C PHE A 78 -0.86 4.15 -3.39
N VAL A 79 -0.05 4.69 -4.29
CA VAL A 79 -0.16 6.07 -4.76
C VAL A 79 -0.20 6.04 -6.29
N ASP A 80 -1.13 6.79 -6.87
CA ASP A 80 -1.21 6.95 -8.32
C ASP A 80 0.12 7.50 -8.84
N PRO A 81 0.76 6.84 -9.82
CA PRO A 81 2.04 7.32 -10.38
C PRO A 81 1.97 8.77 -10.88
N ALA A 82 0.82 9.21 -11.36
CA ALA A 82 0.62 10.60 -11.80
C ALA A 82 0.76 11.61 -10.66
N ALA A 83 0.66 11.17 -9.40
CA ALA A 83 0.77 12.00 -8.21
C ALA A 83 2.09 11.79 -7.45
N HIS A 84 3.05 11.07 -8.00
CA HIS A 84 4.35 10.86 -7.38
C HIS A 84 5.10 12.17 -7.16
N GLY A 85 5.96 12.19 -6.15
CA GLY A 85 6.77 13.35 -5.82
C GLY A 85 6.07 14.40 -4.96
N ARG A 86 4.86 14.13 -4.49
CA ARG A 86 4.08 15.04 -3.62
C ARG A 86 4.06 14.62 -2.15
N GLY A 87 4.78 13.57 -1.79
CA GLY A 87 4.83 13.08 -0.41
C GLY A 87 3.56 12.36 0.06
N ILE A 88 2.71 11.92 -0.84
CA ILE A 88 1.41 11.29 -0.51
C ILE A 88 1.63 9.98 0.25
N GLY A 89 2.56 9.14 -0.21
CA GLY A 89 2.88 7.89 0.48
C GLY A 89 3.37 8.12 1.91
N THR A 90 4.18 9.16 2.12
CA THR A 90 4.67 9.55 3.44
C THR A 90 3.52 10.00 4.35
N VAL A 91 2.62 10.83 3.83
CA VAL A 91 1.46 11.32 4.59
C VAL A 91 0.56 10.16 5.02
N LEU A 92 0.29 9.23 4.10
CA LEU A 92 -0.52 8.05 4.40
C LEU A 92 0.15 7.13 5.44
N LEU A 93 1.44 6.87 5.28
CA LEU A 93 2.19 6.02 6.22
C LEU A 93 2.27 6.67 7.60
N ASP A 94 2.60 7.95 7.68
CA ASP A 94 2.66 8.67 8.95
C ASP A 94 1.31 8.65 9.67
N HIS A 95 0.22 8.81 8.95
CA HIS A 95 -1.12 8.71 9.51
C HIS A 95 -1.40 7.30 10.05
N ALA A 96 -1.03 6.27 9.30
CA ALA A 96 -1.23 4.87 9.72
C ALA A 96 -0.43 4.56 11.00
N VAL A 97 0.79 5.07 11.10
CA VAL A 97 1.62 4.92 12.31
C VAL A 97 1.03 5.69 13.49
N ALA A 98 0.68 6.96 13.28
CA ALA A 98 0.23 7.84 14.37
C ALA A 98 -1.17 7.49 14.88
N HIS A 99 -2.09 7.11 13.99
CA HIS A 99 -3.50 6.88 14.33
C HIS A 99 -3.90 5.42 14.32
N GLY A 100 -3.24 4.59 13.51
CA GLY A 100 -3.53 3.16 13.41
C GLY A 100 -2.61 2.26 14.23
N GLY A 101 -1.56 2.82 14.82
CA GLY A 101 -0.59 2.03 15.59
C GLY A 101 0.20 1.04 14.74
N VAL A 102 0.38 1.32 13.45
CA VAL A 102 1.09 0.44 12.53
C VAL A 102 2.56 0.35 12.93
N ASP A 103 3.08 -0.85 13.10
CA ASP A 103 4.49 -1.09 13.38
C ASP A 103 5.09 -2.22 12.53
N GLU A 104 4.30 -2.89 11.69
CA GLU A 104 4.81 -3.94 10.80
C GLU A 104 4.12 -3.94 9.45
N LEU A 105 4.84 -4.45 8.46
CA LEU A 105 4.35 -4.61 7.08
C LEU A 105 5.16 -5.65 6.34
N ASP A 106 4.61 -6.10 5.22
CA ASP A 106 5.33 -6.90 4.24
C ASP A 106 5.48 -6.09 2.95
N VAL A 107 6.62 -6.28 2.28
CA VAL A 107 6.88 -5.63 1.00
C VAL A 107 7.47 -6.63 0.01
N ASN A 108 7.07 -6.53 -1.24
CA ASN A 108 7.63 -7.38 -2.30
C ASN A 108 9.13 -7.10 -2.45
N GLU A 109 9.94 -8.15 -2.34
CA GLU A 109 11.39 -8.07 -2.55
C GLU A 109 11.73 -7.53 -3.94
N GLN A 110 10.88 -7.80 -4.92
CA GLN A 110 11.05 -7.41 -6.32
C GLN A 110 10.62 -5.97 -6.60
N ASN A 111 10.29 -5.21 -5.56
CA ASN A 111 9.96 -3.78 -5.65
C ASN A 111 10.97 -2.97 -4.82
N PRO A 112 12.18 -2.70 -5.36
CA PRO A 112 13.24 -2.05 -4.59
C PRO A 112 12.90 -0.62 -4.15
N ASP A 113 12.07 0.10 -4.91
CA ASP A 113 11.68 1.47 -4.54
C ASP A 113 10.83 1.46 -3.27
N ALA A 114 9.91 0.51 -3.14
CA ALA A 114 9.11 0.36 -1.94
C ALA A 114 9.97 -0.08 -0.75
N VAL A 115 10.90 -1.01 -0.97
CA VAL A 115 11.85 -1.43 0.07
C VAL A 115 12.61 -0.23 0.62
N ASP A 116 13.18 0.60 -0.26
CA ASP A 116 13.92 1.79 0.13
C ASP A 116 13.02 2.81 0.83
N PHE A 117 11.80 2.99 0.36
CA PHE A 117 10.83 3.89 0.97
C PHE A 117 10.61 3.55 2.45
N TYR A 118 10.33 2.28 2.73
CA TYR A 118 10.06 1.85 4.11
C TYR A 118 11.31 1.93 5.00
N ARG A 119 12.48 1.58 4.46
CA ARG A 119 13.75 1.71 5.20
C ARG A 119 14.02 3.14 5.60
N ARG A 120 13.80 4.09 4.71
CA ARG A 120 13.97 5.53 5.01
C ARG A 120 12.99 6.04 6.06
N ARG A 121 11.87 5.36 6.24
CA ARG A 121 10.84 5.73 7.21
C ARG A 121 10.99 4.99 8.55
N GLY A 122 12.11 4.30 8.75
CA GLY A 122 12.43 3.69 10.03
C GLY A 122 11.98 2.25 10.20
N PHE A 123 11.63 1.58 9.10
CA PHE A 123 11.31 0.15 9.13
C PHE A 123 12.55 -0.68 8.83
N GLU A 124 12.71 -1.79 9.54
CA GLU A 124 13.83 -2.71 9.39
C GLU A 124 13.33 -4.10 9.02
N GLN A 125 14.09 -4.79 8.17
CA GLN A 125 13.77 -6.16 7.82
C GLN A 125 14.00 -7.09 9.01
N VAL A 126 12.96 -7.88 9.34
CA VAL A 126 13.01 -8.86 10.43
C VAL A 126 12.81 -10.28 9.92
N GLY A 127 12.48 -10.46 8.65
CA GLY A 127 12.28 -11.79 8.09
C GLY A 127 12.04 -11.74 6.58
N ARG A 128 11.85 -12.92 6.00
CA ARG A 128 11.60 -13.10 4.57
C ARG A 128 10.79 -14.37 4.35
N SER A 129 9.82 -14.30 3.45
CA SER A 129 9.11 -15.47 2.94
C SER A 129 9.42 -15.65 1.45
N PRO A 130 9.73 -16.86 0.97
CA PRO A 130 10.03 -17.06 -0.45
C PRO A 130 8.80 -16.98 -1.36
N VAL A 131 7.62 -16.98 -0.77
CA VAL A 131 6.34 -16.88 -1.48
C VAL A 131 5.46 -15.84 -0.81
N ASP A 132 4.45 -15.35 -1.55
CA ASP A 132 3.45 -14.45 -0.98
C ASP A 132 2.40 -15.23 -0.14
N SER A 133 1.41 -14.51 0.38
CA SER A 133 0.36 -15.10 1.23
C SER A 133 -0.53 -16.10 0.49
N ASP A 134 -0.53 -16.09 -0.84
CA ASP A 134 -1.26 -17.03 -1.68
C ASP A 134 -0.39 -18.21 -2.14
N GLY A 135 0.86 -18.28 -1.68
CA GLY A 135 1.81 -19.33 -2.07
C GLY A 135 2.44 -19.13 -3.45
N ARG A 136 2.28 -17.95 -4.05
CA ARG A 136 2.87 -17.64 -5.35
C ARG A 136 4.35 -17.28 -5.20
N PRO A 137 5.19 -17.46 -6.25
CA PRO A 137 6.62 -17.23 -6.18
C PRO A 137 7.00 -15.75 -6.21
N PHE A 138 6.41 -14.95 -5.33
CA PHE A 138 6.69 -13.53 -5.16
C PHE A 138 7.20 -13.30 -3.74
N PRO A 139 8.53 -13.29 -3.53
CA PRO A 139 9.08 -13.19 -2.18
C PRO A 139 8.67 -11.92 -1.45
N LEU A 140 8.39 -12.05 -0.16
CA LEU A 140 8.05 -10.95 0.73
C LEU A 140 9.15 -10.72 1.75
N LEU A 141 9.50 -9.46 1.96
CA LEU A 141 10.33 -9.03 3.09
C LEU A 141 9.41 -8.59 4.22
N HIS A 142 9.68 -9.10 5.43
CA HIS A 142 8.93 -8.73 6.62
C HIS A 142 9.65 -7.59 7.32
N PHE A 143 8.95 -6.47 7.49
CA PHE A 143 9.50 -5.24 8.08
C PHE A 143 8.80 -4.90 9.38
N ARG A 144 9.57 -4.34 10.31
CA ARG A 144 9.08 -3.81 11.57
C ARG A 144 9.70 -2.44 11.84
N ARG A 145 8.93 -1.57 12.50
CA ARG A 145 9.45 -0.25 12.87
C ARG A 145 10.57 -0.39 13.88
N ALA A 146 11.69 0.30 13.62
CA ALA A 146 12.82 0.33 14.54
C ALA A 146 12.42 0.99 15.86
N GLY A 147 12.94 0.46 16.98
CA GLY A 147 12.69 1.03 18.30
C GLY A 147 11.35 0.68 18.92
N VAL A 148 10.54 -0.16 18.28
CA VAL A 148 9.30 -0.68 18.86
C VAL A 148 9.63 -1.93 19.68
N PRO A 149 9.25 -1.96 20.99
CA PRO A 149 9.52 -3.13 21.83
C PRO A 149 8.80 -4.38 21.37
#